data_dc6cc782498c56db63f1b3597b89e955
#
_entry.id   dc6cc782498c56db63f1b3597b89e955
#
_cell.length_a   1.000
_cell.length_b   1.000
_cell.length_c   1.000
_cell.angle_alpha   90.00
_cell.angle_beta   90.00
_cell.angle_gamma   90.00
#
_symmetry.space_group_name_H-M   'P 1'
#
loop_
_entity.id
_entity.type
_entity.pdbx_description
1 polymer ?
#
loop_
_entity_poly.entity_id
_entity_poly.type
_entity_poly.pdbx_seq_one_letter_code
_entity_poly.pdbx_strand_id
1 'polypeptide(L)'
;MHSCTTGTAYRSQRVSLSERQIVKRASPEIILDGIDLSKHFGVESGLFQRKKPPVQAVNQVNLSVRKGETLALVGESGSGKSTLGRLLLNLLKPTAGDIIYEGRNLANLTPEKLRQVRRDLQIIFQDPFASLNPRMTVE
;
A
#
# COMPACT_ATOMS: atom_id res chain seq x y z
N MET A 1 24.24 21.95 37.50
CA MET A 1 24.77 21.77 36.12
C MET A 1 24.67 20.28 35.81
N HIS A 2 23.60 19.85 35.17
CA HIS A 2 23.43 18.47 34.75
C HIS A 2 23.17 18.47 33.24
N SER A 3 24.15 18.00 32.49
CA SER A 3 24.04 17.74 31.07
C SER A 3 23.54 16.31 30.89
N CYS A 4 22.35 16.17 30.33
CA CYS A 4 21.82 14.89 29.90
C CYS A 4 21.86 14.85 28.37
N THR A 5 22.81 14.10 27.83
CA THR A 5 22.93 13.85 26.40
C THR A 5 22.77 12.35 26.19
N THR A 6 21.61 11.93 25.75
CA THR A 6 21.42 10.56 25.20
C THR A 6 20.77 10.68 23.84
N GLY A 7 21.61 10.85 22.83
CA GLY A 7 21.24 10.68 21.44
C GLY A 7 21.28 9.19 21.08
N THR A 8 20.12 8.55 21.00
CA THR A 8 20.04 7.20 20.44
C THR A 8 19.99 7.33 18.92
N ALA A 9 21.14 7.10 18.29
CA ALA A 9 21.24 7.02 16.84
C ALA A 9 20.52 5.76 16.34
N TYR A 10 19.40 5.94 15.68
CA TYR A 10 18.71 4.88 14.95
C TYR A 10 19.51 4.55 13.67
N ARG A 11 20.30 3.50 13.75
CA ARG A 11 21.13 3.02 12.63
C ARG A 11 20.23 2.24 11.67
N SER A 12 19.83 2.85 10.57
CA SER A 12 19.16 2.16 9.47
C SER A 12 20.12 1.18 8.79
N GLN A 13 20.03 -0.09 9.11
CA GLN A 13 20.69 -1.13 8.34
C GLN A 13 19.94 -1.34 7.03
N ARG A 14 20.56 -0.99 5.92
CA ARG A 14 20.13 -1.41 4.58
C ARG A 14 20.45 -2.89 4.45
N VAL A 15 19.43 -3.72 4.60
CA VAL A 15 19.52 -5.15 4.28
C VAL A 15 19.42 -5.29 2.76
N SER A 16 20.44 -5.89 2.14
CA SER A 16 20.50 -6.12 0.71
C SER A 16 19.40 -7.08 0.25
N LEU A 17 18.87 -6.83 -0.94
CA LEU A 17 17.69 -7.50 -1.52
C LEU A 17 17.87 -8.99 -1.86
N SER A 18 19.07 -9.56 -1.73
CA SER A 18 19.35 -10.96 -2.05
C SER A 18 19.04 -11.97 -0.96
N GLU A 19 18.75 -11.52 0.25
CA GLU A 19 18.42 -12.36 1.41
C GLU A 19 17.17 -11.89 2.13
N ARG A 20 16.18 -11.42 1.40
CA ARG A 20 14.83 -11.33 1.95
C ARG A 20 14.29 -12.76 2.09
N GLN A 21 14.85 -13.52 2.99
CA GLN A 21 14.04 -14.48 3.71
C GLN A 21 12.83 -13.67 4.15
N ILE A 22 11.69 -13.95 3.55
CA ILE A 22 10.39 -13.68 4.13
C ILE A 22 10.49 -14.38 5.48
N VAL A 23 11.01 -13.66 6.48
CA VAL A 23 10.86 -14.07 7.86
C VAL A 23 9.36 -14.14 7.99
N LYS A 24 8.87 -15.36 7.91
CA LYS A 24 7.52 -15.77 8.20
C LYS A 24 7.24 -15.22 9.60
N ARG A 25 6.85 -13.94 9.67
CA ARG A 25 6.16 -13.41 10.83
C ARG A 25 4.81 -14.10 10.81
N ALA A 26 4.87 -15.39 11.14
CA ALA A 26 3.73 -16.19 11.48
C ALA A 26 3.25 -15.73 12.86
N SER A 27 2.85 -14.47 12.92
CA SER A 27 1.87 -14.05 13.89
C SER A 27 0.54 -14.39 13.21
N PRO A 28 -0.23 -15.38 13.70
CA PRO A 28 -1.48 -15.82 13.08
C PRO A 28 -2.53 -14.72 13.01
N GLU A 29 -2.20 -13.51 13.43
CA GLU A 29 -3.08 -12.38 13.57
C GLU A 29 -3.01 -11.36 12.44
N ILE A 30 -1.88 -11.25 11.70
CA ILE A 30 -1.75 -10.25 10.61
C ILE A 30 -2.40 -10.81 9.35
N ILE A 31 -3.47 -10.13 8.91
CA ILE A 31 -4.21 -10.51 7.69
C ILE A 31 -3.70 -9.75 6.46
N LEU A 32 -3.30 -8.49 6.63
CA LEU A 32 -2.79 -7.63 5.56
C LEU A 32 -1.55 -6.88 6.03
N ASP A 33 -0.49 -6.94 5.24
CA ASP A 33 0.77 -6.28 5.53
C ASP A 33 1.26 -5.51 4.31
N GLY A 34 1.54 -4.23 4.47
CA GLY A 34 2.17 -3.37 3.48
C GLY A 34 3.60 -3.09 3.90
N ILE A 35 4.56 -3.44 3.06
CA ILE A 35 5.99 -3.35 3.36
C ILE A 35 6.66 -2.38 2.39
N ASP A 36 7.25 -1.30 2.90
CA ASP A 36 7.97 -0.27 2.15
C ASP A 36 7.18 0.26 0.96
N LEU A 37 5.86 0.40 1.12
CA LEU A 37 4.96 0.80 0.05
C LEU A 37 5.27 2.20 -0.43
N SER A 38 5.51 2.32 -1.73
CA SER A 38 5.73 3.59 -2.40
C SER A 38 4.88 3.70 -3.65
N LYS A 39 4.33 4.90 -3.89
CA LYS A 39 3.61 5.22 -5.11
C LYS A 39 3.99 6.60 -5.62
N HIS A 40 4.52 6.61 -6.81
CA HIS A 40 4.82 7.82 -7.57
C HIS A 40 3.88 7.92 -8.75
N PHE A 41 3.26 9.08 -8.93
CA PHE A 41 2.48 9.43 -10.10
C PHE A 41 3.27 10.41 -10.94
N GLY A 42 3.28 10.20 -12.22
CA GLY A 42 3.92 11.03 -13.20
C GLY A 42 4.84 10.21 -14.01
N VAL A 43 4.67 10.47 -15.10
CA VAL A 43 5.12 10.87 -16.38
C VAL A 43 5.45 9.66 -17.22
N GLU A 44 4.45 9.21 -17.93
CA GLU A 44 4.74 8.61 -19.23
C GLU A 44 5.30 9.73 -20.11
N SER A 45 6.61 9.72 -20.32
CA SER A 45 7.30 10.66 -21.18
C SER A 45 6.95 10.35 -22.63
N GLY A 46 5.95 11.06 -23.16
CA GLY A 46 5.84 11.24 -24.61
C GLY A 46 7.09 11.99 -25.10
N LEU A 47 7.60 11.62 -26.27
CA LEU A 47 8.85 12.12 -26.89
C LEU A 47 8.98 13.66 -26.96
N PHE A 48 7.92 14.41 -26.66
CA PHE A 48 7.87 15.88 -26.78
C PHE A 48 7.36 16.64 -25.55
N GLN A 49 7.12 16.01 -24.39
CA GLN A 49 6.65 16.71 -23.21
C GLN A 49 7.76 16.96 -22.19
N ARG A 50 7.85 18.20 -21.68
CA ARG A 50 8.72 18.56 -20.56
C ARG A 50 8.44 17.64 -19.37
N LYS A 51 9.46 16.93 -18.89
CA LYS A 51 9.41 16.06 -17.71
C LYS A 51 8.95 16.85 -16.50
N LYS A 52 7.70 16.68 -16.09
CA LYS A 52 7.26 17.18 -14.78
C LYS A 52 7.82 16.23 -13.70
N PRO A 53 8.25 16.73 -12.55
CA PRO A 53 8.73 15.87 -11.47
C PRO A 53 7.60 14.92 -11.03
N PRO A 54 7.92 13.65 -10.73
CA PRO A 54 6.93 12.69 -10.27
C PRO A 54 6.35 13.15 -8.93
N VAL A 55 5.03 13.02 -8.78
CA VAL A 55 4.35 13.29 -7.51
C VAL A 55 4.44 12.05 -6.64
N GLN A 56 5.13 12.14 -5.51
CA GLN A 56 5.18 11.09 -4.51
C GLN A 56 3.90 11.12 -3.67
N ALA A 57 2.96 10.23 -3.95
CA ALA A 57 1.72 10.14 -3.20
C ALA A 57 1.84 9.28 -1.95
N VAL A 58 2.70 8.26 -1.98
CA VAL A 58 3.04 7.39 -0.85
C VAL A 58 4.54 7.12 -0.92
N ASN A 59 5.24 7.18 0.21
CA ASN A 59 6.68 7.00 0.28
C ASN A 59 7.08 6.11 1.46
N GLN A 60 7.55 4.90 1.15
CA GLN A 60 8.10 3.91 2.09
C GLN A 60 7.22 3.67 3.34
N VAL A 61 5.91 3.53 3.13
CA VAL A 61 4.96 3.29 4.23
C VAL A 61 4.95 1.82 4.59
N ASN A 62 5.07 1.55 5.89
CA ASN A 62 4.90 0.23 6.48
C ASN A 62 3.67 0.24 7.37
N LEU A 63 2.77 -0.72 7.16
CA LEU A 63 1.59 -0.89 8.00
C LEU A 63 1.12 -2.34 7.99
N SER A 64 0.52 -2.76 9.10
CA SER A 64 -0.05 -4.10 9.25
C SER A 64 -1.45 -4.00 9.82
N VAL A 65 -2.36 -4.81 9.29
CA VAL A 65 -3.74 -4.93 9.80
C VAL A 65 -3.94 -6.35 10.30
N ARG A 66 -4.41 -6.48 11.53
CA ARG A 66 -4.69 -7.77 12.18
C ARG A 66 -6.12 -8.21 11.90
N LYS A 67 -6.36 -9.49 12.03
CA LYS A 67 -7.70 -10.04 11.90
C LYS A 67 -8.61 -9.49 13.01
N GLY A 68 -9.78 -8.95 12.60
CA GLY A 68 -10.73 -8.34 13.52
C GLY A 68 -10.35 -6.92 14.00
N GLU A 69 -9.25 -6.34 13.49
CA GLU A 69 -8.83 -4.98 13.81
C GLU A 69 -9.45 -3.97 12.85
N THR A 70 -9.72 -2.78 13.37
CA THR A 70 -10.05 -1.59 12.59
C THR A 70 -8.88 -0.62 12.61
N LEU A 71 -8.24 -0.41 11.46
CA LEU A 71 -7.15 0.55 11.30
C LEU A 71 -7.69 1.83 10.68
N ALA A 72 -7.59 2.96 11.38
CA ALA A 72 -7.97 4.27 10.88
C ALA A 72 -6.76 5.03 10.30
N LEU A 73 -6.88 5.52 9.07
CA LEU A 73 -5.91 6.41 8.45
C LEU A 73 -6.35 7.86 8.59
N VAL A 74 -5.59 8.65 9.36
CA VAL A 74 -5.89 10.06 9.65
C VAL A 74 -4.85 10.95 8.99
N GLY A 75 -5.24 12.14 8.55
CA GLY A 75 -4.35 13.13 7.93
C GLY A 75 -5.12 14.10 7.05
N GLU A 76 -4.46 15.14 6.59
CA GLU A 76 -5.02 16.19 5.76
C GLU A 76 -5.48 15.69 4.38
N SER A 77 -6.30 16.51 3.68
CA SER A 77 -6.66 16.22 2.29
C SER A 77 -5.40 16.21 1.43
N GLY A 78 -5.29 15.23 0.53
CA GLY A 78 -4.11 15.08 -0.33
C GLY A 78 -2.91 14.37 0.31
N SER A 79 -2.97 13.96 1.58
CA SER A 79 -1.86 13.26 2.26
C SER A 79 -1.62 11.81 1.80
N GLY A 80 -2.32 11.34 0.78
CA GLY A 80 -2.10 10.00 0.22
C GLY A 80 -2.95 8.87 0.82
N LYS A 81 -3.87 9.13 1.78
CA LYS A 81 -4.73 8.12 2.41
C LYS A 81 -5.48 7.23 1.43
N SER A 82 -6.20 7.85 0.50
CA SER A 82 -6.97 7.12 -0.53
C SER A 82 -6.07 6.34 -1.49
N THR A 83 -4.88 6.86 -1.76
CA THR A 83 -3.88 6.17 -2.57
C THR A 83 -3.36 4.93 -1.83
N LEU A 84 -3.04 5.08 -0.55
CA LEU A 84 -2.58 3.98 0.29
C LEU A 84 -3.65 2.89 0.42
N GLY A 85 -4.91 3.25 0.68
CA GLY A 85 -6.01 2.28 0.71
C GLY A 85 -6.15 1.51 -0.61
N ARG A 86 -6.06 2.20 -1.76
CA ARG A 86 -6.11 1.55 -3.08
C ARG A 86 -4.89 0.65 -3.34
N LEU A 87 -3.72 1.00 -2.83
CA LEU A 87 -2.52 0.15 -2.90
C LEU A 87 -2.76 -1.14 -2.12
N LEU A 88 -3.18 -1.04 -0.85
CA LEU A 88 -3.40 -2.18 0.03
C LEU A 88 -4.40 -3.20 -0.54
N LEU A 89 -5.42 -2.72 -1.23
CA LEU A 89 -6.40 -3.54 -1.92
C LEU A 89 -5.94 -4.02 -3.31
N ASN A 90 -4.69 -3.72 -3.67
CA ASN A 90 -4.12 -4.01 -4.99
C ASN A 90 -4.99 -3.51 -6.17
N LEU A 91 -5.77 -2.44 -5.95
CA LEU A 91 -6.49 -1.71 -6.98
C LEU A 91 -5.54 -0.79 -7.76
N LEU A 92 -4.45 -0.42 -7.13
CA LEU A 92 -3.37 0.37 -7.69
C LEU A 92 -2.06 -0.36 -7.45
N LYS A 93 -1.27 -0.58 -8.49
CA LYS A 93 0.03 -1.23 -8.35
C LYS A 93 1.02 -0.28 -7.65
N PRO A 94 1.77 -0.73 -6.64
CA PRO A 94 2.83 0.05 -6.04
C PRO A 94 3.96 0.29 -7.05
N THR A 95 4.69 1.39 -6.89
CA THR A 95 5.93 1.65 -7.63
C THR A 95 7.09 0.86 -7.00
N ALA A 96 7.06 0.70 -5.67
CA ALA A 96 7.98 -0.14 -4.91
C ALA A 96 7.29 -0.65 -3.64
N GLY A 97 7.83 -1.71 -3.05
CA GLY A 97 7.29 -2.36 -1.87
C GLY A 97 6.35 -3.51 -2.20
N ASP A 98 5.94 -4.24 -1.16
CA ASP A 98 5.18 -5.46 -1.26
C ASP A 98 3.87 -5.38 -0.46
N ILE A 99 2.85 -6.07 -0.94
CA ILE A 99 1.55 -6.21 -0.27
C ILE A 99 1.35 -7.69 0.00
N ILE A 100 1.29 -8.06 1.26
CA ILE A 100 1.11 -9.43 1.71
C ILE A 100 -0.30 -9.57 2.26
N TYR A 101 -1.09 -10.47 1.70
CA TYR A 101 -2.41 -10.84 2.20
C TYR A 101 -2.42 -12.31 2.59
N GLU A 102 -2.75 -12.61 3.84
CA GLU A 102 -2.72 -13.97 4.41
C GLU A 102 -1.41 -14.72 4.10
N GLY A 103 -0.28 -14.04 4.24
CA GLY A 103 1.05 -14.58 3.97
C GLY A 103 1.40 -14.74 2.49
N ARG A 104 0.55 -14.26 1.56
CA ARG A 104 0.77 -14.34 0.11
C ARG A 104 1.08 -12.95 -0.45
N ASN A 105 2.17 -12.81 -1.17
CA ASN A 105 2.47 -11.56 -1.86
C ASN A 105 1.54 -11.39 -3.07
N LEU A 106 0.74 -10.32 -3.08
CA LEU A 106 -0.25 -10.06 -4.14
C LEU A 106 0.39 -9.77 -5.50
N ALA A 107 1.63 -9.28 -5.53
CA ALA A 107 2.34 -9.02 -6.77
C ALA A 107 2.71 -10.30 -7.53
N ASN A 108 2.83 -11.42 -6.82
CA ASN A 108 3.25 -12.71 -7.37
C ASN A 108 2.07 -13.63 -7.72
N LEU A 109 0.84 -13.15 -7.54
CA LEU A 109 -0.36 -13.96 -7.83
C LEU A 109 -0.70 -13.94 -9.31
N THR A 110 -1.17 -15.08 -9.82
CA THR A 110 -1.79 -15.15 -11.15
C THR A 110 -3.12 -14.38 -11.16
N PRO A 111 -3.58 -13.92 -12.35
CA PRO A 111 -4.86 -13.20 -12.45
C PRO A 111 -6.04 -13.95 -11.83
N GLU A 112 -6.08 -15.28 -11.94
CA GLU A 112 -7.14 -16.13 -11.38
C GLU A 112 -7.12 -16.11 -9.85
N LYS A 113 -5.93 -16.27 -9.25
CA LYS A 113 -5.76 -16.20 -7.79
C LYS A 113 -6.05 -14.81 -7.26
N LEU A 114 -5.65 -13.76 -7.99
CA LEU A 114 -5.95 -12.39 -7.63
C LEU A 114 -7.47 -12.11 -7.65
N ARG A 115 -8.22 -12.70 -8.60
CA ARG A 115 -9.70 -12.61 -8.60
C ARG A 115 -10.32 -13.24 -7.37
N GLN A 116 -9.76 -14.35 -6.88
CA GLN A 116 -10.23 -14.98 -5.64
C GLN A 116 -10.01 -14.05 -4.44
N VAL A 117 -8.80 -13.51 -4.29
CA VAL A 117 -8.46 -12.57 -3.21
C VAL A 117 -9.32 -11.31 -3.24
N ARG A 118 -9.70 -10.81 -4.42
CA ARG A 118 -10.58 -9.64 -4.56
C ARG A 118 -12.01 -9.86 -4.07
N ARG A 119 -12.43 -11.08 -3.82
CA ARG A 119 -13.73 -11.35 -3.17
C ARG A 119 -13.68 -11.03 -1.68
N ASP A 120 -12.48 -11.18 -1.09
CA ASP A 120 -12.25 -10.93 0.34
C ASP A 120 -11.84 -9.48 0.59
N LEU A 121 -11.08 -8.88 -0.35
CA LEU A 121 -10.65 -7.49 -0.30
C LEU A 121 -11.64 -6.59 -1.03
N GLN A 122 -12.53 -5.95 -0.27
CA GLN A 122 -13.57 -5.07 -0.81
C GLN A 122 -13.33 -3.61 -0.40
N ILE A 123 -13.87 -2.67 -1.19
CA ILE A 123 -13.83 -1.24 -0.93
C ILE A 123 -15.23 -0.65 -0.96
N ILE A 124 -15.51 0.23 0.00
CA ILE A 124 -16.69 1.08 -0.02
C ILE A 124 -16.21 2.48 -0.35
N PHE A 125 -16.68 3.03 -1.48
CA PHE A 125 -16.33 4.40 -1.88
C PHE A 125 -17.15 5.42 -1.11
N GLN A 126 -16.58 6.61 -0.92
CA GLN A 126 -17.23 7.74 -0.26
C GLN A 126 -18.53 8.17 -0.97
N ASP A 127 -18.53 8.10 -2.30
CA ASP A 127 -19.69 8.37 -3.14
C ASP A 127 -20.18 7.05 -3.79
N PRO A 128 -21.21 6.43 -3.23
CA PRO A 128 -21.75 5.19 -3.77
C PRO A 128 -22.44 5.39 -5.14
N PHE A 129 -22.94 6.60 -5.44
CA PHE A 129 -23.60 6.88 -6.72
C PHE A 129 -22.60 6.93 -7.88
N ALA A 130 -21.38 7.41 -7.65
CA ALA A 130 -20.31 7.38 -8.65
C ALA A 130 -19.83 5.94 -8.95
N SER A 131 -20.16 4.98 -8.10
CA SER A 131 -19.76 3.57 -8.26
C SER A 131 -20.74 2.76 -9.11
N LEU A 132 -21.95 3.26 -9.31
CA LEU A 132 -22.97 2.62 -10.12
C LEU A 132 -22.89 3.16 -11.56
N ASN A 133 -22.93 2.23 -12.52
CA ASN A 133 -23.04 2.63 -13.93
C ASN A 133 -24.46 3.16 -14.20
N PRO A 134 -24.64 4.48 -14.48
CA PRO A 134 -25.97 5.06 -14.67
C PRO A 134 -26.73 4.54 -15.91
N ARG A 135 -26.05 3.74 -16.75
CA ARG A 135 -26.62 3.14 -17.95
C ARG A 135 -27.05 1.68 -17.75
N MET A 136 -26.82 1.11 -16.57
CA MET A 136 -27.25 -0.25 -16.25
C MET A 136 -28.55 -0.19 -15.47
N THR A 137 -29.59 -0.86 -15.98
CA THR A 137 -30.83 -1.12 -15.26
C THR A 137 -30.65 -2.32 -14.35
N VAL A 138 -31.28 -2.28 -13.19
CA VAL A 138 -31.39 -3.44 -12.28
C VAL A 138 -32.60 -4.22 -12.76
N GLU A 139 -32.37 -5.42 -13.27
CA GLU A 139 -33.43 -6.41 -13.55
C GLU A 139 -33.65 -7.32 -12.34
#